data_3c07ce7f418541862ea569165b9f91f2
#
_entry.id   3c07ce7f418541862ea569165b9f91f2
#
_cell.length_a   1.000
_cell.length_b   1.000
_cell.length_c   1.000
_cell.angle_alpha   90.00
_cell.angle_beta   90.00
_cell.angle_gamma   90.00
#
_symmetry.space_group_name_H-M   'P 1'
#
loop_
_entity.id
_entity.type
_entity.pdbx_description
1 polymer ?
#
loop_
_entity_poly.entity_id
_entity_poly.type
_entity_poly.pdbx_seq_one_letter_code
_entity_poly.pdbx_strand_id
1 'polypeptide(L)'
;MKRLATITVAALLLLAACGGAGTTGAQSGGSVAVKLTDTGISLDRSSLTAGAVTFRITNAGSIEHEFAVLKTGLAADKLPADPTKPGKVKEDGNVGEVEGIAVKGTKDLSLDLQPGQYVLICNVPDHYGKGMHVAFTVK
;
A
#
# COMPACT_ATOMS: atom_id res chain seq x y z
N MET A 1 -4.83 42.65 75.54
CA MET A 1 -5.84 41.81 74.98
C MET A 1 -5.53 41.64 73.48
N LYS A 2 -4.92 40.51 73.12
CA LYS A 2 -4.39 40.28 71.77
C LYS A 2 -5.42 39.38 71.08
N ARG A 3 -6.00 39.87 70.00
CA ARG A 3 -6.91 39.06 69.15
C ARG A 3 -6.13 38.34 68.04
N LEU A 4 -6.09 37.03 68.04
CA LEU A 4 -5.51 36.25 66.93
C LEU A 4 -6.52 36.24 65.77
N ALA A 5 -6.04 36.62 64.62
CA ALA A 5 -6.81 36.47 63.35
C ALA A 5 -6.42 35.13 62.73
N THR A 6 -7.38 34.28 62.58
CA THR A 6 -7.23 32.98 61.86
C THR A 6 -7.36 33.23 60.36
N ILE A 7 -6.28 32.95 59.61
CA ILE A 7 -6.31 32.99 58.14
C ILE A 7 -6.66 31.63 57.64
N THR A 8 -7.83 31.53 57.01
CA THR A 8 -8.26 30.30 56.32
C THR A 8 -7.72 30.30 54.90
N VAL A 9 -6.80 29.38 54.62
CA VAL A 9 -6.29 29.16 53.27
C VAL A 9 -7.26 28.25 52.54
N ALA A 10 -7.95 28.77 51.55
CA ALA A 10 -8.76 27.97 50.62
C ALA A 10 -7.84 27.37 49.56
N ALA A 11 -7.68 26.06 49.58
CA ALA A 11 -6.98 25.31 48.56
C ALA A 11 -7.88 25.17 47.34
N LEU A 12 -7.52 25.84 46.23
CA LEU A 12 -8.14 25.66 44.91
C LEU A 12 -7.58 24.39 44.29
N LEU A 13 -8.36 23.33 44.23
CA LEU A 13 -8.04 22.15 43.42
C LEU A 13 -8.30 22.47 41.93
N LEU A 14 -7.22 22.66 41.16
CA LEU A 14 -7.27 22.69 39.73
C LEU A 14 -7.38 21.24 39.21
N LEU A 15 -8.59 20.83 38.75
CA LEU A 15 -8.77 19.61 37.94
C LEU A 15 -8.14 19.86 36.59
N ALA A 16 -6.96 19.32 36.35
CA ALA A 16 -6.41 19.19 35.02
C ALA A 16 -7.22 18.13 34.26
N ALA A 17 -8.14 18.57 33.39
CA ALA A 17 -8.76 17.72 32.41
C ALA A 17 -7.70 17.33 31.39
N CYS A 18 -7.13 16.12 31.52
CA CYS A 18 -6.38 15.48 30.43
C CYS A 18 -7.34 15.22 29.29
N GLY A 19 -7.35 16.12 28.32
CA GLY A 19 -7.97 15.89 27.02
C GLY A 19 -7.26 14.69 26.40
N GLY A 20 -7.93 13.53 26.34
CA GLY A 20 -7.49 12.38 25.60
C GLY A 20 -7.35 12.76 24.13
N ALA A 21 -6.13 12.94 23.66
CA ALA A 21 -5.85 12.93 22.23
C ALA A 21 -6.25 11.55 21.72
N GLY A 22 -7.37 11.49 21.00
CA GLY A 22 -7.76 10.30 20.25
C GLY A 22 -6.63 9.98 19.28
N THR A 23 -5.81 9.00 19.62
CA THR A 23 -4.96 8.33 18.66
C THR A 23 -5.90 7.66 17.66
N THR A 24 -6.14 8.32 16.52
CA THR A 24 -6.57 7.63 15.31
C THR A 24 -5.49 6.61 15.03
N GLY A 25 -5.73 5.37 15.42
CA GLY A 25 -4.84 4.27 15.12
C GLY A 25 -4.64 4.24 13.60
N ALA A 26 -3.44 4.60 13.15
CA ALA A 26 -3.06 4.38 11.78
C ALA A 26 -3.23 2.88 11.52
N GLN A 27 -4.19 2.52 10.67
CA GLN A 27 -4.34 1.15 10.21
C GLN A 27 -3.06 0.81 9.46
N SER A 28 -2.23 -0.04 10.07
CA SER A 28 -0.98 -0.45 9.46
C SER A 28 -1.27 -1.53 8.43
N GLY A 29 -1.33 -1.17 7.15
CA GLY A 29 -1.45 -2.13 6.06
C GLY A 29 -0.28 -3.14 6.09
N GLY A 30 0.94 -2.66 6.05
CA GLY A 30 2.14 -3.48 6.16
C GLY A 30 3.01 -3.47 4.90
N SER A 31 3.96 -4.40 4.82
CA SER A 31 4.89 -4.53 3.71
C SER A 31 4.68 -5.85 2.97
N VAL A 32 4.84 -5.82 1.65
CA VAL A 32 4.81 -6.96 0.74
C VAL A 32 6.12 -7.02 -0.03
N ALA A 33 6.84 -8.13 0.09
CA ALA A 33 7.99 -8.38 -0.77
C ALA A 33 7.51 -8.92 -2.12
N VAL A 34 7.90 -8.22 -3.19
CA VAL A 34 7.56 -8.54 -4.59
C VAL A 34 8.83 -8.93 -5.34
N LYS A 35 8.79 -10.06 -6.02
CA LYS A 35 9.85 -10.49 -6.93
C LYS A 35 9.31 -10.57 -8.34
N LEU A 36 9.92 -9.82 -9.25
CA LEU A 36 9.63 -9.86 -10.69
C LEU A 36 10.64 -10.77 -11.38
N THR A 37 10.16 -11.60 -12.29
CA THR A 37 10.97 -12.36 -13.27
C THR A 37 10.44 -12.03 -14.66
N ASP A 38 11.10 -12.48 -15.71
CA ASP A 38 10.69 -12.17 -17.10
C ASP A 38 9.33 -12.82 -17.48
N THR A 39 8.79 -13.70 -16.63
CA THR A 39 7.55 -14.45 -16.90
C THR A 39 6.59 -14.51 -15.70
N GLY A 40 6.81 -13.73 -14.64
CA GLY A 40 5.91 -13.80 -13.49
C GLY A 40 6.21 -12.81 -12.39
N ILE A 41 5.22 -12.66 -11.51
CA ILE A 41 5.27 -11.89 -10.27
C ILE A 41 5.02 -12.83 -9.11
N SER A 42 5.89 -12.84 -8.12
CA SER A 42 5.69 -13.57 -6.87
C SER A 42 5.69 -12.65 -5.66
N LEU A 43 4.84 -12.98 -4.68
CA LEU A 43 4.63 -12.21 -3.46
C LEU A 43 4.96 -13.09 -2.25
N ASP A 44 5.49 -12.49 -1.18
CA ASP A 44 5.64 -13.19 0.11
C ASP A 44 4.30 -13.39 0.82
N ARG A 45 3.28 -12.60 0.46
CA ARG A 45 1.89 -12.73 0.94
C ARG A 45 0.91 -12.21 -0.12
N SER A 46 -0.25 -12.85 -0.20
CA SER A 46 -1.31 -12.50 -1.17
C SER A 46 -2.41 -11.62 -0.59
N SER A 47 -2.32 -11.26 0.71
CA SER A 47 -3.28 -10.35 1.33
C SER A 47 -2.70 -9.58 2.50
N LEU A 48 -3.29 -8.40 2.77
CA LEU A 48 -3.04 -7.55 3.94
C LEU A 48 -4.35 -6.91 4.44
N THR A 49 -4.27 -6.31 5.62
CA THR A 49 -5.31 -5.39 6.12
C THR A 49 -5.22 -4.05 5.40
N ALA A 50 -6.34 -3.34 5.25
CA ALA A 50 -6.41 -2.00 4.67
C ALA A 50 -5.50 -1.00 5.40
N GLY A 51 -5.08 0.04 4.67
CA GLY A 51 -4.22 1.12 5.16
C GLY A 51 -2.92 1.25 4.37
N ALA A 52 -1.88 1.78 5.00
CA ALA A 52 -0.59 2.03 4.36
C ALA A 52 0.13 0.71 4.01
N VAL A 53 0.23 0.41 2.72
CA VAL A 53 0.91 -0.78 2.18
C VAL A 53 2.15 -0.35 1.41
N THR A 54 3.29 -0.94 1.71
CA THR A 54 4.53 -0.74 0.95
C THR A 54 4.89 -2.02 0.21
N PHE A 55 4.89 -1.97 -1.12
CA PHE A 55 5.43 -3.01 -1.97
C PHE A 55 6.92 -2.76 -2.17
N ARG A 56 7.75 -3.71 -1.75
CA ARG A 56 9.19 -3.71 -2.02
C ARG A 56 9.47 -4.62 -3.21
N ILE A 57 9.71 -4.01 -4.36
CA ILE A 57 9.76 -4.70 -5.65
C ILE A 57 11.22 -4.91 -6.06
N THR A 58 11.62 -6.16 -6.24
CA THR A 58 12.95 -6.55 -6.74
C THR A 58 12.83 -7.19 -8.11
N ASN A 59 13.58 -6.67 -9.08
CA ASN A 59 13.70 -7.26 -10.41
C ASN A 59 14.78 -8.34 -10.40
N ALA A 60 14.34 -9.60 -10.46
CA ALA A 60 15.20 -10.78 -10.61
C ALA A 60 15.22 -11.32 -12.07
N GLY A 61 14.61 -10.59 -12.99
CA GLY A 61 14.63 -10.89 -14.42
C GLY A 61 15.90 -10.41 -15.14
N SER A 62 15.91 -10.56 -16.44
CA SER A 62 17.03 -10.20 -17.32
C SER A 62 16.81 -8.88 -18.08
N ILE A 63 15.63 -8.29 -17.97
CA ILE A 63 15.22 -7.04 -18.61
C ILE A 63 14.57 -6.10 -17.61
N GLU A 64 14.36 -4.85 -18.00
CA GLU A 64 13.65 -3.87 -17.19
C GLU A 64 12.15 -4.22 -17.08
N HIS A 65 11.57 -3.96 -15.92
CA HIS A 65 10.16 -4.18 -15.62
C HIS A 65 9.49 -2.92 -15.07
N GLU A 66 8.16 -2.94 -15.06
CA GLU A 66 7.31 -2.01 -14.31
C GLU A 66 6.43 -2.80 -13.33
N PHE A 67 5.81 -2.12 -12.39
CA PHE A 67 4.88 -2.71 -11.43
C PHE A 67 3.73 -1.76 -11.19
N ALA A 68 2.52 -2.20 -11.55
CA ALA A 68 1.29 -1.43 -11.37
C ALA A 68 0.30 -2.19 -10.49
N VAL A 69 -0.48 -1.43 -9.70
CA VAL A 69 -1.49 -1.92 -8.76
C VAL A 69 -2.85 -1.45 -9.23
N LEU A 70 -3.71 -2.37 -9.65
CA LEU A 70 -5.04 -2.08 -10.17
C LEU A 70 -6.12 -2.56 -9.21
N LYS A 71 -7.02 -1.68 -8.77
CA LYS A 71 -8.21 -2.09 -8.01
C LYS A 71 -9.29 -2.56 -8.96
N THR A 72 -9.58 -3.86 -8.97
CA THR A 72 -10.54 -4.46 -9.90
C THR A 72 -11.10 -5.77 -9.36
N GLY A 73 -12.31 -6.12 -9.74
CA GLY A 73 -12.92 -7.43 -9.46
C GLY A 73 -12.64 -8.48 -10.54
N LEU A 74 -11.85 -8.15 -11.56
CA LEU A 74 -11.48 -9.11 -12.60
C LEU A 74 -10.46 -10.11 -12.08
N ALA A 75 -10.47 -11.33 -12.64
CA ALA A 75 -9.39 -12.28 -12.39
C ALA A 75 -8.06 -11.75 -12.97
N ALA A 76 -6.95 -12.12 -12.34
CA ALA A 76 -5.64 -11.56 -12.68
C ALA A 76 -5.22 -11.76 -14.13
N ASP A 77 -5.69 -12.84 -14.76
CA ASP A 77 -5.44 -13.22 -16.17
C ASP A 77 -6.53 -12.73 -17.14
N LYS A 78 -7.47 -11.88 -16.69
CA LYS A 78 -8.65 -11.44 -17.47
C LYS A 78 -8.72 -9.92 -17.68
N LEU A 79 -7.62 -9.21 -17.52
CA LEU A 79 -7.60 -7.79 -17.85
C LEU A 79 -7.75 -7.59 -19.37
N PRO A 80 -8.57 -6.65 -19.82
CA PRO A 80 -8.78 -6.41 -21.24
C PRO A 80 -7.53 -5.81 -21.90
N ALA A 81 -7.22 -6.23 -23.11
CA ALA A 81 -6.16 -5.61 -23.90
C ALA A 81 -6.46 -4.13 -24.16
N ASP A 82 -5.42 -3.31 -24.18
CA ASP A 82 -5.53 -1.89 -24.57
C ASP A 82 -5.46 -1.82 -26.11
N PRO A 83 -6.56 -1.42 -26.81
CA PRO A 83 -6.57 -1.36 -28.25
C PRO A 83 -5.66 -0.27 -28.83
N THR A 84 -5.22 0.69 -27.98
CA THR A 84 -4.38 1.80 -28.38
C THR A 84 -2.91 1.59 -28.08
N LYS A 85 -2.57 0.57 -27.27
CA LYS A 85 -1.21 0.25 -26.82
C LYS A 85 -0.91 -1.23 -27.06
N PRO A 86 -0.38 -1.59 -28.25
CA PRO A 86 -0.07 -3.00 -28.58
C PRO A 86 0.76 -3.70 -27.48
N GLY A 87 0.37 -4.91 -27.13
CA GLY A 87 1.04 -5.73 -26.13
C GLY A 87 0.74 -5.35 -24.67
N LYS A 88 -0.03 -4.29 -24.42
CA LYS A 88 -0.44 -3.85 -23.08
C LYS A 88 -1.90 -4.19 -22.79
N VAL A 89 -2.23 -4.26 -21.49
CA VAL A 89 -3.61 -4.31 -21.01
C VAL A 89 -4.04 -2.92 -20.53
N LYS A 90 -5.37 -2.72 -20.44
CA LYS A 90 -5.93 -1.51 -19.83
C LYS A 90 -5.60 -1.47 -18.35
N GLU A 91 -5.31 -0.29 -17.86
CA GLU A 91 -5.00 -0.03 -16.45
C GLU A 91 -6.18 0.65 -15.73
N ASP A 92 -7.39 0.25 -16.08
CA ASP A 92 -8.58 0.73 -15.40
C ASP A 92 -8.49 0.37 -13.90
N GLY A 93 -8.69 1.37 -13.04
CA GLY A 93 -8.54 1.21 -11.59
C GLY A 93 -7.10 1.25 -11.09
N ASN A 94 -6.14 1.75 -11.85
CA ASN A 94 -4.75 1.97 -11.40
C ASN A 94 -4.76 2.91 -10.18
N VAL A 95 -4.20 2.43 -9.07
CA VAL A 95 -4.06 3.18 -7.82
C VAL A 95 -2.61 3.57 -7.53
N GLY A 96 -1.67 3.08 -8.32
CA GLY A 96 -0.25 3.47 -8.25
C GLY A 96 0.63 2.50 -9.01
N GLU A 97 1.76 3.03 -9.47
CA GLU A 97 2.72 2.26 -10.27
C GLU A 97 4.15 2.76 -10.06
N VAL A 98 5.11 1.95 -10.44
CA VAL A 98 6.52 2.30 -10.55
C VAL A 98 7.10 1.69 -11.81
N GLU A 99 7.71 2.52 -12.64
CA GLU A 99 8.34 2.15 -13.91
C GLU A 99 9.87 2.09 -13.78
N GLY A 100 10.53 1.55 -14.81
CA GLY A 100 11.98 1.59 -14.92
C GLY A 100 12.68 0.82 -13.78
N ILE A 101 12.18 -0.35 -13.41
CA ILE A 101 12.83 -1.21 -12.42
C ILE A 101 13.97 -1.97 -13.14
N ALA A 102 15.18 -1.44 -13.05
CA ALA A 102 16.34 -2.00 -13.73
C ALA A 102 16.66 -3.43 -13.26
N VAL A 103 17.34 -4.20 -14.09
CA VAL A 103 17.83 -5.56 -13.77
C VAL A 103 18.61 -5.53 -12.45
N LYS A 104 18.28 -6.42 -11.52
CA LYS A 104 18.80 -6.50 -10.15
C LYS A 104 18.45 -5.28 -9.28
N GLY A 105 17.65 -4.34 -9.79
CA GLY A 105 17.18 -3.16 -9.06
C GLY A 105 16.08 -3.49 -8.09
N THR A 106 15.93 -2.63 -7.09
CA THR A 106 14.81 -2.65 -6.13
C THR A 106 14.19 -1.27 -6.06
N LYS A 107 12.87 -1.20 -6.06
CA LYS A 107 12.09 0.02 -5.84
C LYS A 107 10.98 -0.24 -4.83
N ASP A 108 10.59 0.78 -4.09
CA ASP A 108 9.48 0.73 -3.16
C ASP A 108 8.31 1.55 -3.74
N LEU A 109 7.09 1.03 -3.60
CA LEU A 109 5.83 1.70 -3.91
C LEU A 109 4.94 1.67 -2.67
N SER A 110 4.65 2.83 -2.11
CA SER A 110 3.79 2.96 -0.92
C SER A 110 2.45 3.56 -1.31
N LEU A 111 1.36 2.88 -0.93
CA LEU A 111 -0.02 3.24 -1.26
C LEU A 111 -0.90 3.10 -0.01
N ASP A 112 -1.93 3.93 0.11
CA ASP A 112 -3.00 3.72 1.07
C ASP A 112 -4.12 2.93 0.40
N LEU A 113 -4.19 1.64 0.69
CA LEU A 113 -5.10 0.70 0.03
C LEU A 113 -6.37 0.47 0.85
N GLN A 114 -7.50 0.63 0.18
CA GLN A 114 -8.82 0.35 0.72
C GLN A 114 -9.16 -1.14 0.57
N PRO A 115 -10.06 -1.70 1.40
CA PRO A 115 -10.52 -3.07 1.22
C PRO A 115 -11.00 -3.34 -0.21
N GLY A 116 -10.65 -4.52 -0.73
CA GLY A 116 -11.04 -4.93 -2.07
C GLY A 116 -10.08 -5.91 -2.73
N GLN A 117 -10.42 -6.25 -3.97
CA GLN A 117 -9.60 -7.07 -4.84
C GLN A 117 -8.70 -6.19 -5.71
N TYR A 118 -7.48 -6.65 -5.89
CA TYR A 118 -6.46 -5.97 -6.68
C TYR A 118 -5.78 -6.97 -7.62
N VAL A 119 -5.31 -6.46 -8.74
CA VAL A 119 -4.41 -7.18 -9.65
C VAL A 119 -3.12 -6.39 -9.75
N LEU A 120 -2.01 -7.07 -9.54
CA LEU A 120 -0.65 -6.52 -9.66
C LEU A 120 -0.08 -7.02 -10.97
N ILE A 121 0.45 -6.12 -11.79
CA ILE A 121 0.92 -6.44 -13.14
C ILE A 121 2.27 -5.80 -13.45
N CYS A 122 2.97 -6.35 -14.43
CA CYS A 122 3.95 -5.65 -15.26
C CYS A 122 3.31 -5.42 -16.63
N ASN A 123 3.14 -4.18 -17.01
CA ASN A 123 2.48 -3.81 -18.27
C ASN A 123 3.46 -3.29 -19.36
N VAL A 124 4.74 -3.65 -19.24
CA VAL A 124 5.67 -3.57 -20.37
C VAL A 124 5.07 -4.42 -21.51
N PRO A 125 5.13 -3.97 -22.77
CA PRO A 125 4.52 -4.71 -23.88
C PRO A 125 4.83 -6.22 -23.86
N ASP A 126 3.78 -7.03 -23.99
CA ASP A 126 3.77 -8.50 -23.98
C ASP A 126 4.08 -9.17 -22.61
N HIS A 127 4.46 -8.42 -21.57
CA HIS A 127 4.82 -9.03 -20.28
C HIS A 127 3.62 -9.59 -19.53
N TYR A 128 2.49 -8.89 -19.55
CA TYR A 128 1.24 -9.43 -18.99
C TYR A 128 0.86 -10.77 -19.62
N GLY A 129 0.94 -10.87 -20.94
CA GLY A 129 0.65 -12.11 -21.68
C GLY A 129 1.61 -13.27 -21.37
N LYS A 130 2.81 -12.98 -20.89
CA LYS A 130 3.79 -13.98 -20.42
C LYS A 130 3.56 -14.46 -18.99
N GLY A 131 2.54 -13.94 -18.28
CA GLY A 131 2.20 -14.35 -16.93
C GLY A 131 2.61 -13.35 -15.85
N MET A 132 3.06 -12.15 -16.20
CA MET A 132 3.41 -11.13 -15.22
C MET A 132 2.16 -10.43 -14.66
N HIS A 133 1.36 -11.18 -13.94
CA HIS A 133 0.17 -10.74 -13.22
C HIS A 133 -0.08 -11.62 -12.00
N VAL A 134 -0.65 -11.08 -10.93
CA VAL A 134 -1.02 -11.81 -9.72
C VAL A 134 -2.16 -11.11 -8.98
N ALA A 135 -3.06 -11.89 -8.39
CA ALA A 135 -4.13 -11.38 -7.54
C ALA A 135 -3.60 -10.99 -6.15
N PHE A 136 -4.18 -9.92 -5.58
CA PHE A 136 -3.90 -9.45 -4.23
C PHE A 136 -5.18 -8.99 -3.55
N THR A 137 -5.34 -9.29 -2.27
CA THR A 137 -6.56 -8.93 -1.51
C THR A 137 -6.23 -8.02 -0.35
N VAL A 138 -6.97 -6.94 -0.20
CA VAL A 138 -6.96 -6.08 0.98
C VAL A 138 -8.24 -6.32 1.78
N LYS A 139 -8.10 -6.59 3.09
CA LYS A 139 -9.20 -6.93 4.03
C LYS A 139 -9.52 -5.77 4.94
#